data_176ae3c076496ea7b4d82ece7c74416c
#
_entry.id   176ae3c076496ea7b4d82ece7c74416c
#
_cell.length_a   1.000
_cell.length_b   1.000
_cell.length_c   1.000
_cell.angle_alpha   90.00
_cell.angle_beta   90.00
_cell.angle_gamma   90.00
#
_symmetry.space_group_name_H-M   'P 1'
#
loop_
_entity.id
_entity.type
_entity.pdbx_description
1 polymer ?
#
loop_
_entity_poly.entity_id
_entity_poly.type
_entity_poly.pdbx_seq_one_letter_code
_entity_poly.pdbx_strand_id
1 'polypeptide(L)'
;MSREELPALGKIHPAFFDRVIYPRLGRPDKNIVIGPRHGVDYGVLKVGQQYLSMSTDPFFIIPAFGFKKAAWFAFHIICSDVAVSGLRPRYLTIDLNLPPEMTEEEMAEMWRSVHAEAVKYGISIITGHTARYAGCNYPMVGGATAIAVGTKRELRGPHLVKPGDRIVVTKGPAIETVGLLAVLFPDKFVQAGGQKFQQAAAAVFDQMSVMDDCAIARQFPGVRVMHDATECGIWGGLYEMARAGNYGIKVEPELIPVQPVIQRTAELFDFDPFCAISEGTLLAVVAPRSADQLVGAFKRAGIISAVVGEVVPAKQGIKIGGRVLAHPKVDPYWELVERLAKAS
;
A
#
# COMPACT_ATOMS: atom_id res chain seq x y z
N MET A 1 -18.59 14.84 25.95
CA MET A 1 -17.92 14.19 24.81
C MET A 1 -16.82 15.11 24.36
N SER A 2 -15.56 14.77 24.62
CA SER A 2 -14.41 15.52 24.11
C SER A 2 -14.50 15.54 22.58
N ARG A 3 -14.38 16.70 21.96
CA ARG A 3 -14.13 16.78 20.52
C ARG A 3 -12.79 16.09 20.29
N GLU A 4 -12.81 14.92 19.64
CA GLU A 4 -11.60 14.34 19.10
C GLU A 4 -11.10 15.32 18.03
N GLU A 5 -9.97 15.91 18.28
CA GLU A 5 -9.29 16.77 17.31
C GLU A 5 -8.78 15.92 16.15
N LEU A 6 -8.72 16.51 14.95
CA LEU A 6 -8.08 15.87 13.82
C LEU A 6 -6.60 15.63 14.15
N PRO A 7 -5.98 14.51 13.72
CA PRO A 7 -4.56 14.30 13.95
C PRO A 7 -3.75 15.42 13.28
N ALA A 8 -2.61 15.75 13.86
CA ALA A 8 -1.69 16.73 13.27
C ALA A 8 -1.12 16.22 11.93
N LEU A 9 -0.87 14.91 11.81
CA LEU A 9 -0.37 14.21 10.62
C LEU A 9 -1.00 12.80 10.53
N GLY A 10 -1.02 12.24 9.32
CA GLY A 10 -1.49 10.87 9.06
C GLY A 10 -2.99 10.74 8.84
N LYS A 11 -3.47 9.51 8.79
CA LYS A 11 -4.87 9.18 8.52
C LYS A 11 -5.83 9.69 9.60
N ILE A 12 -6.99 10.15 9.16
CA ILE A 12 -8.09 10.57 10.07
C ILE A 12 -8.58 9.35 10.86
N HIS A 13 -8.78 9.54 12.17
CA HIS A 13 -9.25 8.47 13.06
C HIS A 13 -10.59 7.88 12.57
N PRO A 14 -10.74 6.54 12.54
CA PRO A 14 -11.95 5.87 12.03
C PRO A 14 -13.26 6.38 12.62
N ALA A 15 -13.31 6.70 13.92
CA ALA A 15 -14.51 7.22 14.57
C ALA A 15 -14.98 8.59 14.01
N PHE A 16 -14.04 9.43 13.57
CA PHE A 16 -14.38 10.68 12.87
C PHE A 16 -14.97 10.39 11.49
N PHE A 17 -14.35 9.47 10.76
CA PHE A 17 -14.79 9.04 9.44
C PHE A 17 -16.22 8.49 9.50
N ASP A 18 -16.50 7.59 10.45
CA ASP A 18 -17.81 6.97 10.66
C ASP A 18 -18.88 8.00 11.02
N ARG A 19 -18.53 9.04 11.79
CA ARG A 19 -19.47 10.07 12.24
C ARG A 19 -19.73 11.14 11.19
N VAL A 20 -18.71 11.53 10.41
CA VAL A 20 -18.78 12.72 9.56
C VAL A 20 -18.89 12.38 8.08
N ILE A 21 -18.07 11.44 7.59
CA ILE A 21 -17.94 11.15 6.17
C ILE A 21 -18.92 10.09 5.70
N TYR A 22 -18.96 8.93 6.36
CA TYR A 22 -19.84 7.82 5.94
C TYR A 22 -21.34 8.19 5.84
N PRO A 23 -21.92 9.00 6.74
CA PRO A 23 -23.32 9.38 6.62
C PRO A 23 -23.62 10.34 5.45
N ARG A 24 -22.59 10.83 4.75
CA ARG A 24 -22.68 11.92 3.75
C ARG A 24 -21.98 11.61 2.44
N LEU A 25 -22.10 10.38 1.95
CA LEU A 25 -21.47 9.92 0.70
C LEU A 25 -22.29 10.25 -0.56
N GLY A 26 -23.18 11.20 -0.50
CA GLY A 26 -24.05 11.57 -1.60
C GLY A 26 -25.24 10.62 -1.78
N ARG A 27 -25.76 10.56 -3.00
CA ARG A 27 -26.93 9.73 -3.30
C ARG A 27 -26.54 8.25 -3.34
N PRO A 28 -27.26 7.35 -2.64
CA PRO A 28 -27.06 5.91 -2.77
C PRO A 28 -27.31 5.42 -4.21
N ASP A 29 -26.44 4.53 -4.71
CA ASP A 29 -26.60 3.89 -6.01
C ASP A 29 -26.43 2.37 -5.87
N LYS A 30 -27.40 1.62 -6.41
CA LYS A 30 -27.40 0.14 -6.39
C LYS A 30 -26.27 -0.49 -7.20
N ASN A 31 -25.62 0.27 -8.06
CA ASN A 31 -24.48 -0.18 -8.83
C ASN A 31 -23.16 -0.09 -8.05
N ILE A 32 -23.13 0.56 -6.90
CA ILE A 32 -21.97 0.54 -6.01
C ILE A 32 -21.90 -0.86 -5.35
N VAL A 33 -20.90 -1.64 -5.77
CA VAL A 33 -20.66 -3.01 -5.27
C VAL A 33 -19.81 -3.00 -4.02
N ILE A 34 -18.79 -2.17 -4.01
CA ILE A 34 -17.93 -1.89 -2.85
C ILE A 34 -17.84 -0.36 -2.74
N GLY A 35 -18.40 0.18 -1.68
CA GLY A 35 -18.27 1.59 -1.34
C GLY A 35 -17.16 1.83 -0.34
N PRO A 36 -16.90 3.11 0.03
CA PRO A 36 -15.86 3.45 1.00
C PRO A 36 -16.08 2.71 2.33
N ARG A 37 -15.02 2.08 2.84
CA ARG A 37 -15.00 1.41 4.14
C ARG A 37 -13.57 1.24 4.63
N HIS A 38 -13.38 1.15 5.93
CA HIS A 38 -12.07 0.86 6.51
C HIS A 38 -11.53 -0.50 6.05
N GLY A 39 -10.24 -0.55 5.72
CA GLY A 39 -9.53 -1.75 5.31
C GLY A 39 -9.87 -2.23 3.89
N VAL A 40 -10.35 -1.33 3.03
CA VAL A 40 -10.52 -1.57 1.59
C VAL A 40 -10.07 -0.32 0.83
N ASP A 41 -9.04 -0.46 0.02
CA ASP A 41 -8.31 0.64 -0.63
C ASP A 41 -8.98 1.14 -1.92
N TYR A 42 -10.03 0.48 -2.37
CA TYR A 42 -10.70 0.75 -3.65
C TYR A 42 -12.23 0.73 -3.54
N GLY A 43 -12.87 1.52 -4.38
CA GLY A 43 -14.31 1.41 -4.64
C GLY A 43 -14.60 0.58 -5.87
N VAL A 44 -15.76 -0.10 -5.93
CA VAL A 44 -16.20 -0.88 -7.10
C VAL A 44 -17.58 -0.47 -7.56
N LEU A 45 -17.67 -0.09 -8.83
CA LEU A 45 -18.91 0.24 -9.52
C LEU A 45 -19.22 -0.82 -10.59
N LYS A 46 -20.48 -1.25 -10.68
CA LYS A 46 -20.96 -2.08 -11.79
C LYS A 46 -21.53 -1.21 -12.90
N VAL A 47 -21.02 -1.37 -14.12
CA VAL A 47 -21.51 -0.67 -15.32
C VAL A 47 -21.84 -1.71 -16.40
N GLY A 48 -23.13 -1.94 -16.62
CA GLY A 48 -23.58 -3.02 -17.51
C GLY A 48 -23.11 -4.39 -17.02
N GLN A 49 -22.28 -5.07 -17.81
CA GLN A 49 -21.68 -6.37 -17.46
C GLN A 49 -20.25 -6.24 -16.89
N GLN A 50 -19.69 -5.03 -16.87
CA GLN A 50 -18.35 -4.73 -16.40
C GLN A 50 -18.36 -4.27 -14.94
N TYR A 51 -17.22 -4.44 -14.29
CA TYR A 51 -16.90 -3.92 -12.97
C TYR A 51 -15.72 -2.96 -13.10
N LEU A 52 -15.89 -1.76 -12.58
CA LEU A 52 -14.83 -0.75 -12.50
C LEU A 52 -14.39 -0.66 -11.06
N SER A 53 -13.11 -0.89 -10.81
CA SER A 53 -12.48 -0.59 -9.53
C SER A 53 -11.71 0.72 -9.65
N MET A 54 -11.78 1.57 -8.63
CA MET A 54 -11.13 2.88 -8.60
C MET A 54 -10.54 3.15 -7.23
N SER A 55 -9.36 3.73 -7.21
CA SER A 55 -8.75 4.37 -6.03
C SER A 55 -8.25 5.75 -6.41
N THR A 56 -8.29 6.67 -5.46
CA THR A 56 -7.83 8.05 -5.63
C THR A 56 -6.93 8.42 -4.47
N ASP A 57 -5.69 8.79 -4.82
CA ASP A 57 -4.66 9.18 -3.87
C ASP A 57 -3.96 10.47 -4.26
N PRO A 58 -3.29 11.13 -3.31
CA PRO A 58 -2.41 12.23 -3.62
C PRO A 58 -1.31 11.83 -4.60
N PHE A 59 -0.99 12.73 -5.53
CA PHE A 59 0.22 12.61 -6.34
C PHE A 59 1.38 13.20 -5.52
N PHE A 60 2.08 12.31 -4.81
CA PHE A 60 3.01 12.65 -3.75
C PHE A 60 4.45 12.68 -4.29
N ILE A 61 5.04 13.86 -4.40
CA ILE A 61 6.39 14.06 -4.94
C ILE A 61 7.32 14.63 -3.87
N ILE A 62 8.29 13.85 -3.44
CA ILE A 62 9.36 14.29 -2.55
C ILE A 62 10.61 14.60 -3.39
N PRO A 63 11.01 15.87 -3.55
CA PRO A 63 12.15 16.25 -4.40
C PRO A 63 13.47 15.59 -3.99
N ALA A 64 13.65 15.29 -2.70
CA ALA A 64 14.84 14.62 -2.18
C ALA A 64 15.08 13.21 -2.79
N PHE A 65 14.07 12.56 -3.37
CA PHE A 65 14.23 11.28 -4.11
C PHE A 65 14.76 11.48 -5.53
N GLY A 66 14.76 12.73 -6.04
CA GLY A 66 14.84 13.03 -7.46
C GLY A 66 13.50 12.79 -8.17
N PHE A 67 13.17 13.60 -9.15
CA PHE A 67 11.83 13.61 -9.76
C PHE A 67 11.46 12.31 -10.47
N LYS A 68 12.44 11.58 -11.02
CA LYS A 68 12.22 10.25 -11.60
C LYS A 68 11.72 9.23 -10.56
N LYS A 69 12.42 9.10 -9.43
CA LYS A 69 12.05 8.14 -8.37
C LYS A 69 10.77 8.56 -7.66
N ALA A 70 10.61 9.85 -7.38
CA ALA A 70 9.41 10.37 -6.74
C ALA A 70 8.15 10.10 -7.59
N ALA A 71 8.23 10.32 -8.90
CA ALA A 71 7.13 10.04 -9.82
C ALA A 71 6.86 8.54 -9.98
N TRP A 72 7.91 7.71 -9.99
CA TRP A 72 7.76 6.25 -9.96
C TRP A 72 6.98 5.81 -8.72
N PHE A 73 7.36 6.31 -7.55
CA PHE A 73 6.71 5.99 -6.29
C PHE A 73 5.24 6.42 -6.28
N ALA A 74 4.94 7.69 -6.64
CA ALA A 74 3.57 8.18 -6.72
C ALA A 74 2.68 7.36 -7.67
N PHE A 75 3.22 6.97 -8.84
CA PHE A 75 2.50 6.11 -9.79
C PHE A 75 2.17 4.74 -9.19
N HIS A 76 3.13 4.13 -8.49
CA HIS A 76 2.98 2.78 -7.95
C HIS A 76 2.03 2.73 -6.76
N ILE A 77 2.05 3.70 -5.84
CA ILE A 77 1.07 3.79 -4.75
C ILE A 77 -0.35 3.78 -5.31
N ILE A 78 -0.66 4.71 -6.21
CA ILE A 78 -2.00 4.88 -6.79
C ILE A 78 -2.46 3.63 -7.54
N CYS A 79 -1.55 2.96 -8.25
CA CYS A 79 -1.89 1.77 -9.02
C CYS A 79 -1.96 0.50 -8.16
N SER A 80 -1.21 0.41 -7.05
CA SER A 80 -1.23 -0.69 -6.09
C SER A 80 -2.61 -0.84 -5.46
N ASP A 81 -3.19 0.25 -4.97
CA ASP A 81 -4.52 0.28 -4.37
C ASP A 81 -5.60 -0.34 -5.26
N VAL A 82 -5.57 0.00 -6.53
CA VAL A 82 -6.56 -0.53 -7.46
C VAL A 82 -6.25 -1.97 -7.88
N ALA A 83 -4.95 -2.34 -7.93
CA ALA A 83 -4.51 -3.67 -8.33
C ALA A 83 -4.92 -4.75 -7.31
N VAL A 84 -4.99 -4.41 -6.01
CA VAL A 84 -5.43 -5.35 -4.95
C VAL A 84 -6.91 -5.74 -5.09
N SER A 85 -7.70 -5.01 -5.88
CA SER A 85 -9.06 -5.42 -6.27
C SER A 85 -9.11 -6.71 -7.10
N GLY A 86 -7.96 -7.18 -7.61
CA GLY A 86 -7.85 -8.30 -8.55
C GLY A 86 -8.07 -7.91 -10.01
N LEU A 87 -8.62 -6.74 -10.28
CA LEU A 87 -8.78 -6.23 -11.64
C LEU A 87 -7.46 -5.61 -12.12
N ARG A 88 -7.24 -5.63 -13.43
CA ARG A 88 -6.04 -5.02 -14.02
C ARG A 88 -6.24 -3.50 -14.15
N PRO A 89 -5.36 -2.66 -13.55
CA PRO A 89 -5.33 -1.23 -13.85
C PRO A 89 -5.18 -0.98 -15.35
N ARG A 90 -5.99 -0.08 -15.89
CA ARG A 90 -6.02 0.23 -17.33
C ARG A 90 -5.99 1.70 -17.64
N TYR A 91 -6.51 2.51 -16.74
CA TYR A 91 -6.65 3.95 -16.96
C TYR A 91 -6.21 4.71 -15.74
N LEU A 92 -5.71 5.92 -15.99
CA LEU A 92 -5.30 6.87 -14.97
C LEU A 92 -5.82 8.26 -15.33
N THR A 93 -6.29 8.99 -14.34
CA THR A 93 -6.52 10.44 -14.43
C THR A 93 -5.56 11.12 -13.47
N ILE A 94 -4.97 12.26 -13.86
CA ILE A 94 -3.97 12.95 -13.02
C ILE A 94 -4.29 14.43 -12.96
N ASP A 95 -4.48 14.95 -11.77
CA ASP A 95 -4.54 16.37 -11.47
C ASP A 95 -3.20 16.82 -10.91
N LEU A 96 -2.56 17.81 -11.56
CA LEU A 96 -1.27 18.36 -11.14
C LEU A 96 -1.42 19.84 -10.79
N ASN A 97 -1.21 20.13 -9.52
CA ASN A 97 -1.21 21.45 -8.92
C ASN A 97 0.23 21.83 -8.57
N LEU A 98 1.00 22.24 -9.57
CA LEU A 98 2.44 22.35 -9.48
C LEU A 98 2.87 23.51 -8.57
N PRO A 99 3.88 23.28 -7.72
CA PRO A 99 4.53 24.35 -6.99
C PRO A 99 5.14 25.41 -7.93
N PRO A 100 5.10 26.71 -7.55
CA PRO A 100 5.67 27.77 -8.38
C PRO A 100 7.18 27.60 -8.68
N GLU A 101 7.92 26.94 -7.79
CA GLU A 101 9.36 26.69 -7.91
C GLU A 101 9.72 25.53 -8.83
N MET A 102 8.77 24.63 -9.18
CA MET A 102 9.07 23.50 -10.06
C MET A 102 9.52 23.98 -11.43
N THR A 103 10.68 23.52 -11.90
CA THR A 103 11.20 23.84 -13.22
C THR A 103 10.58 23.00 -14.33
N GLU A 104 10.80 23.38 -15.58
CA GLU A 104 10.35 22.61 -16.75
C GLU A 104 11.07 21.26 -16.84
N GLU A 105 12.38 21.23 -16.54
CA GLU A 105 13.18 20.02 -16.52
C GLU A 105 12.68 19.01 -15.49
N GLU A 106 12.39 19.46 -14.27
CA GLU A 106 11.84 18.65 -13.20
C GLU A 106 10.48 18.04 -13.57
N MET A 107 9.59 18.87 -14.12
CA MET A 107 8.30 18.42 -14.63
C MET A 107 8.47 17.40 -15.77
N ALA A 108 9.38 17.64 -16.69
CA ALA A 108 9.63 16.76 -17.81
C ALA A 108 10.25 15.41 -17.35
N GLU A 109 11.13 15.40 -16.34
CA GLU A 109 11.68 14.20 -15.76
C GLU A 109 10.60 13.37 -15.06
N MET A 110 9.79 14.02 -14.23
CA MET A 110 8.64 13.43 -13.54
C MET A 110 7.69 12.77 -14.56
N TRP A 111 7.29 13.51 -15.59
CA TRP A 111 6.34 13.01 -16.59
C TRP A 111 6.89 11.87 -17.44
N ARG A 112 8.18 11.89 -17.79
CA ARG A 112 8.84 10.76 -18.47
C ARG A 112 8.78 9.48 -17.63
N SER A 113 8.94 9.58 -16.30
CA SER A 113 8.84 8.44 -15.40
C SER A 113 7.42 7.88 -15.38
N VAL A 114 6.41 8.75 -15.20
CA VAL A 114 4.99 8.36 -15.24
C VAL A 114 4.65 7.67 -16.57
N HIS A 115 5.08 8.26 -17.71
CA HIS A 115 4.85 7.69 -19.03
C HIS A 115 5.48 6.31 -19.19
N ALA A 116 6.73 6.15 -18.75
CA ALA A 116 7.45 4.88 -18.87
C ALA A 116 6.73 3.75 -18.09
N GLU A 117 6.30 4.02 -16.85
CA GLU A 117 5.55 3.05 -16.04
C GLU A 117 4.16 2.78 -16.63
N ALA A 118 3.45 3.81 -17.11
CA ALA A 118 2.16 3.64 -17.76
C ALA A 118 2.28 2.72 -18.99
N VAL A 119 3.30 2.91 -19.84
CA VAL A 119 3.59 2.03 -20.99
C VAL A 119 3.92 0.60 -20.54
N LYS A 120 4.78 0.44 -19.53
CA LYS A 120 5.19 -0.86 -18.98
C LYS A 120 3.98 -1.69 -18.55
N TYR A 121 3.03 -1.09 -17.85
CA TYR A 121 1.84 -1.78 -17.33
C TYR A 121 0.64 -1.76 -18.28
N GLY A 122 0.73 -1.08 -19.42
CA GLY A 122 -0.36 -0.95 -20.39
C GLY A 122 -1.51 -0.13 -19.85
N ILE A 123 -1.20 0.96 -19.15
CA ILE A 123 -2.13 1.93 -18.57
C ILE A 123 -2.17 3.17 -19.47
N SER A 124 -3.38 3.66 -19.79
CA SER A 124 -3.58 4.89 -20.54
C SER A 124 -3.99 6.03 -19.62
N ILE A 125 -3.31 7.17 -19.72
CA ILE A 125 -3.74 8.41 -19.08
C ILE A 125 -4.83 9.03 -19.94
N ILE A 126 -6.05 9.15 -19.41
CA ILE A 126 -7.24 9.50 -20.21
C ILE A 126 -7.70 10.94 -20.07
N THR A 127 -7.36 11.58 -18.94
CA THR A 127 -7.68 12.99 -18.66
C THR A 127 -6.88 13.49 -17.47
N GLY A 128 -6.90 14.79 -17.25
CA GLY A 128 -6.26 15.41 -16.10
C GLY A 128 -6.34 16.92 -16.17
N HIS A 129 -5.67 17.53 -15.23
CA HIS A 129 -5.45 18.97 -15.16
C HIS A 129 -3.98 19.22 -14.86
N THR A 130 -3.43 20.33 -15.35
CA THR A 130 -2.03 20.72 -15.05
C THR A 130 -1.93 22.23 -15.04
N ALA A 131 -1.64 22.79 -13.87
CA ALA A 131 -1.45 24.21 -13.71
C ALA A 131 -0.52 24.50 -12.51
N ARG A 132 -0.02 25.74 -12.43
CA ARG A 132 0.69 26.25 -11.26
C ARG A 132 -0.23 27.14 -10.43
N TYR A 133 -0.19 26.95 -9.12
CA TYR A 133 -0.98 27.76 -8.22
C TYR A 133 -0.13 28.26 -7.04
N ALA A 134 -0.31 29.53 -6.70
CA ALA A 134 0.23 30.06 -5.46
C ALA A 134 -0.31 29.28 -4.25
N GLY A 135 0.57 28.85 -3.35
CA GLY A 135 0.21 28.05 -2.19
C GLY A 135 0.25 26.53 -2.40
N CYS A 136 0.48 26.03 -3.61
CA CYS A 136 0.83 24.62 -3.81
C CYS A 136 2.29 24.39 -3.47
N ASN A 137 2.56 23.35 -2.71
CA ASN A 137 3.90 23.04 -2.19
C ASN A 137 4.15 21.54 -2.25
N TYR A 138 5.43 21.15 -2.30
CA TYR A 138 5.82 19.78 -2.06
C TYR A 138 5.45 19.34 -0.63
N PRO A 139 5.14 18.05 -0.40
CA PRO A 139 5.17 16.98 -1.41
C PRO A 139 3.85 16.78 -2.17
N MET A 140 2.78 17.46 -1.84
CA MET A 140 1.43 17.25 -2.40
C MET A 140 1.26 18.08 -3.67
N VAL A 141 1.63 17.52 -4.83
CA VAL A 141 1.54 18.25 -6.11
C VAL A 141 0.28 17.93 -6.91
N GLY A 142 -0.72 17.34 -6.27
CA GLY A 142 -1.98 17.02 -6.92
C GLY A 142 -2.59 15.71 -6.45
N GLY A 143 -3.37 15.07 -7.31
CA GLY A 143 -3.98 13.77 -7.07
C GLY A 143 -4.17 12.98 -8.34
N ALA A 144 -4.33 11.67 -8.21
CA ALA A 144 -4.63 10.83 -9.36
C ALA A 144 -5.65 9.75 -9.00
N THR A 145 -6.38 9.28 -10.02
CA THR A 145 -7.32 8.17 -9.88
C THR A 145 -6.90 7.06 -10.82
N ALA A 146 -6.54 5.90 -10.27
CA ALA A 146 -6.36 4.69 -11.03
C ALA A 146 -7.71 3.97 -11.21
N ILE A 147 -7.91 3.41 -12.40
CA ILE A 147 -9.14 2.72 -12.78
C ILE A 147 -8.79 1.37 -13.39
N ALA A 148 -9.35 0.31 -12.82
CA ALA A 148 -9.29 -1.04 -13.36
C ALA A 148 -10.67 -1.46 -13.90
N VAL A 149 -10.68 -2.25 -14.96
CA VAL A 149 -11.90 -2.75 -15.59
C VAL A 149 -11.81 -4.25 -15.76
N GLY A 150 -12.88 -4.95 -15.43
CA GLY A 150 -12.93 -6.39 -15.59
C GLY A 150 -14.30 -6.99 -15.30
N THR A 151 -14.32 -8.28 -15.07
CA THR A 151 -15.54 -9.06 -14.80
C THR A 151 -15.69 -9.38 -13.32
N LYS A 152 -16.90 -9.75 -12.89
CA LYS A 152 -17.15 -10.21 -11.52
C LYS A 152 -16.24 -11.35 -11.08
N ARG A 153 -15.84 -12.24 -12.02
CA ARG A 153 -15.00 -13.39 -11.72
C ARG A 153 -13.56 -13.00 -11.35
N GLU A 154 -13.08 -11.89 -11.89
CA GLU A 154 -11.73 -11.38 -11.63
C GLU A 154 -11.66 -10.58 -10.33
N LEU A 155 -12.79 -10.00 -9.90
CA LEU A 155 -12.87 -9.19 -8.69
C LEU A 155 -12.51 -10.03 -7.45
N ARG A 156 -11.70 -9.46 -6.59
CA ARG A 156 -11.34 -10.00 -5.27
C ARG A 156 -11.91 -9.08 -4.19
N GLY A 157 -12.20 -9.64 -3.03
CA GLY A 157 -12.73 -8.81 -1.94
C GLY A 157 -13.06 -9.62 -0.70
N PRO A 158 -13.28 -8.93 0.44
CA PRO A 158 -13.46 -9.57 1.73
C PRO A 158 -14.61 -10.58 1.81
N HIS A 159 -15.64 -10.40 1.00
CA HIS A 159 -16.81 -11.29 0.94
C HIS A 159 -16.51 -12.70 0.39
N LEU A 160 -15.34 -12.93 -0.21
CA LEU A 160 -14.94 -14.23 -0.75
C LEU A 160 -14.19 -15.08 0.29
N VAL A 161 -13.74 -14.49 1.38
CA VAL A 161 -12.92 -15.13 2.42
C VAL A 161 -13.74 -16.13 3.22
N LYS A 162 -13.10 -17.26 3.57
CA LYS A 162 -13.71 -18.35 4.35
C LYS A 162 -12.78 -18.81 5.46
N PRO A 163 -13.30 -19.25 6.60
CA PRO A 163 -12.49 -19.96 7.61
C PRO A 163 -11.73 -21.14 6.97
N GLY A 164 -10.47 -21.29 7.32
CA GLY A 164 -9.53 -22.27 6.74
C GLY A 164 -8.72 -21.76 5.55
N ASP A 165 -9.08 -20.61 4.94
CA ASP A 165 -8.23 -19.97 3.93
C ASP A 165 -6.88 -19.58 4.54
N ARG A 166 -5.82 -19.55 3.73
CA ARG A 166 -4.43 -19.26 4.14
C ARG A 166 -4.09 -17.80 3.92
N ILE A 167 -3.22 -17.28 4.77
CA ILE A 167 -2.69 -15.92 4.68
C ILE A 167 -1.29 -16.00 4.08
N VAL A 168 -1.05 -15.27 3.02
CA VAL A 168 0.25 -15.15 2.33
C VAL A 168 0.72 -13.71 2.44
N VAL A 169 2.02 -13.54 2.73
CA VAL A 169 2.70 -12.24 2.79
C VAL A 169 3.86 -12.26 1.79
N THR A 170 4.04 -11.18 1.03
CA THR A 170 5.20 -11.00 0.14
C THR A 170 6.19 -10.01 0.72
N LYS A 171 7.49 -10.12 0.34
CA LYS A 171 8.61 -9.21 0.60
C LYS A 171 8.94 -8.98 2.09
N GLY A 172 7.96 -9.08 2.98
CA GLY A 172 8.12 -8.86 4.43
C GLY A 172 7.80 -7.42 4.87
N PRO A 173 8.06 -7.08 6.14
CA PRO A 173 7.66 -5.80 6.74
C PRO A 173 8.56 -4.63 6.33
N ALA A 174 8.09 -3.40 6.59
CA ALA A 174 8.85 -2.14 6.55
C ALA A 174 9.57 -1.84 5.21
N ILE A 175 9.04 -2.35 4.08
CA ILE A 175 9.61 -2.13 2.75
C ILE A 175 9.71 -0.63 2.47
N GLU A 176 8.60 0.10 2.64
CA GLU A 176 8.55 1.53 2.42
C GLU A 176 9.42 2.29 3.43
N THR A 177 9.29 1.99 4.72
CA THR A 177 10.07 2.64 5.76
C THR A 177 11.57 2.60 5.46
N VAL A 178 12.11 1.43 5.17
CA VAL A 178 13.56 1.28 4.93
C VAL A 178 13.97 1.91 3.60
N GLY A 179 13.20 1.71 2.54
CA GLY A 179 13.47 2.32 1.24
C GLY A 179 13.50 3.85 1.28
N LEU A 180 12.49 4.46 1.92
CA LEU A 180 12.41 5.91 2.07
C LEU A 180 13.52 6.48 2.95
N LEU A 181 13.72 5.92 4.15
CA LEU A 181 14.74 6.42 5.09
C LEU A 181 16.16 6.33 4.52
N ALA A 182 16.49 5.25 3.83
CA ALA A 182 17.82 5.07 3.24
C ALA A 182 18.10 6.05 2.09
N VAL A 183 17.07 6.54 1.40
CA VAL A 183 17.19 7.57 0.36
C VAL A 183 17.17 8.98 0.95
N LEU A 184 16.36 9.23 1.99
CA LEU A 184 16.27 10.53 2.66
C LEU A 184 17.49 10.85 3.52
N PHE A 185 18.06 9.85 4.19
CA PHE A 185 19.14 9.99 5.16
C PHE A 185 20.34 9.10 4.86
N PRO A 186 20.93 9.15 3.64
CA PRO A 186 21.98 8.22 3.23
C PRO A 186 23.19 8.23 4.16
N ASP A 187 23.58 9.41 4.66
CA ASP A 187 24.75 9.54 5.55
C ASP A 187 24.51 8.85 6.90
N LYS A 188 23.29 8.86 7.43
CA LYS A 188 22.95 8.15 8.66
C LYS A 188 23.07 6.64 8.48
N PHE A 189 22.65 6.12 7.33
CA PHE A 189 22.81 4.70 7.00
C PHE A 189 24.27 4.32 6.80
N VAL A 190 25.07 5.18 6.15
CA VAL A 190 26.52 4.96 6.03
C VAL A 190 27.21 4.94 7.39
N GLN A 191 26.87 5.89 8.27
CA GLN A 191 27.42 5.94 9.63
C GLN A 191 27.02 4.71 10.46
N ALA A 192 25.78 4.25 10.35
CA ALA A 192 25.25 3.12 11.11
C ALA A 192 25.79 1.75 10.62
N GLY A 193 25.97 1.56 9.31
CA GLY A 193 26.25 0.24 8.76
C GLY A 193 27.25 0.19 7.60
N GLY A 194 27.78 1.34 7.17
CA GLY A 194 28.71 1.46 6.05
C GLY A 194 28.01 1.55 4.69
N GLN A 195 28.81 1.88 3.66
CA GLN A 195 28.32 2.15 2.29
C GLN A 195 27.52 0.99 1.68
N LYS A 196 27.97 -0.25 1.88
CA LYS A 196 27.27 -1.44 1.34
C LYS A 196 25.88 -1.62 1.97
N PHE A 197 25.77 -1.34 3.25
CA PHE A 197 24.49 -1.40 3.96
C PHE A 197 23.52 -0.33 3.45
N GLN A 198 24.00 0.91 3.31
CA GLN A 198 23.18 2.00 2.77
C GLN A 198 22.67 1.69 1.36
N GLN A 199 23.56 1.18 0.47
CA GLN A 199 23.16 0.80 -0.89
C GLN A 199 22.11 -0.33 -0.89
N ALA A 200 22.27 -1.33 -0.04
CA ALA A 200 21.31 -2.42 0.10
C ALA A 200 19.95 -1.91 0.63
N ALA A 201 19.97 -1.01 1.60
CA ALA A 201 18.75 -0.40 2.15
C ALA A 201 18.06 0.52 1.12
N ALA A 202 18.83 1.33 0.38
CA ALA A 202 18.28 2.18 -0.68
C ALA A 202 17.68 1.38 -1.85
N ALA A 203 18.20 0.18 -2.13
CA ALA A 203 17.64 -0.71 -3.15
C ALA A 203 16.26 -1.28 -2.79
N VAL A 204 15.88 -1.26 -1.50
CA VAL A 204 14.53 -1.65 -1.06
C VAL A 204 13.46 -0.70 -1.63
N PHE A 205 13.84 0.55 -1.95
CA PHE A 205 12.94 1.51 -2.60
C PHE A 205 12.25 0.92 -3.83
N ASP A 206 12.96 0.17 -4.66
CA ASP A 206 12.43 -0.40 -5.90
C ASP A 206 11.43 -1.57 -5.65
N GLN A 207 11.21 -1.96 -4.39
CA GLN A 207 10.22 -2.96 -4.00
C GLN A 207 8.89 -2.35 -3.53
N MET A 208 8.77 -1.02 -3.45
CA MET A 208 7.56 -0.31 -2.99
C MET A 208 6.47 -0.29 -4.07
N SER A 209 5.97 -1.47 -4.42
CA SER A 209 4.87 -1.68 -5.35
C SER A 209 4.35 -3.09 -5.22
N VAL A 210 3.04 -3.27 -5.24
CA VAL A 210 2.40 -4.60 -5.31
C VAL A 210 1.83 -4.92 -6.70
N MET A 211 2.13 -4.12 -7.71
CA MET A 211 1.61 -4.29 -9.06
C MET A 211 1.95 -5.65 -9.67
N ASP A 212 3.22 -6.07 -9.56
CA ASP A 212 3.68 -7.36 -10.09
C ASP A 212 3.18 -8.52 -9.23
N ASP A 213 3.13 -8.35 -7.90
CA ASP A 213 2.53 -9.30 -6.96
C ASP A 213 1.07 -9.56 -7.31
N CYS A 214 0.28 -8.52 -7.50
CA CYS A 214 -1.12 -8.60 -7.90
C CYS A 214 -1.29 -9.21 -9.29
N ALA A 215 -0.40 -8.91 -10.24
CA ALA A 215 -0.43 -9.49 -11.58
C ALA A 215 -0.22 -11.02 -11.55
N ILE A 216 0.61 -11.52 -10.63
CA ILE A 216 0.78 -12.94 -10.37
C ILE A 216 -0.45 -13.50 -9.65
N ALA A 217 -0.83 -12.88 -8.52
CA ALA A 217 -1.88 -13.40 -7.64
C ALA A 217 -3.24 -13.54 -8.34
N ARG A 218 -3.63 -12.59 -9.20
CA ARG A 218 -4.90 -12.63 -9.94
C ARG A 218 -5.04 -13.83 -10.88
N GLN A 219 -3.93 -14.49 -11.26
CA GLN A 219 -3.96 -15.69 -12.10
C GLN A 219 -4.47 -16.92 -11.32
N PHE A 220 -4.52 -16.85 -10.00
CA PHE A 220 -4.98 -17.91 -9.12
C PHE A 220 -6.44 -17.69 -8.68
N PRO A 221 -7.39 -18.48 -9.17
CA PRO A 221 -8.81 -18.36 -8.78
C PRO A 221 -9.04 -18.57 -7.27
N GLY A 222 -8.07 -19.17 -6.59
CA GLY A 222 -8.10 -19.39 -5.15
C GLY A 222 -7.82 -18.12 -4.31
N VAL A 223 -7.25 -17.06 -4.87
CA VAL A 223 -7.06 -15.78 -4.19
C VAL A 223 -8.43 -15.15 -3.91
N ARG A 224 -8.68 -14.80 -2.64
CA ARG A 224 -9.95 -14.26 -2.13
C ARG A 224 -9.95 -12.75 -2.02
N VAL A 225 -8.98 -12.23 -1.33
CA VAL A 225 -8.78 -10.80 -1.08
C VAL A 225 -7.28 -10.52 -1.08
N MET A 226 -6.92 -9.34 -1.50
CA MET A 226 -5.58 -8.78 -1.45
C MET A 226 -5.64 -7.40 -0.79
N HIS A 227 -4.55 -6.98 -0.17
CA HIS A 227 -4.37 -5.70 0.48
C HIS A 227 -2.89 -5.35 0.48
N ASP A 228 -2.53 -4.12 0.25
CA ASP A 228 -1.17 -3.63 0.42
C ASP A 228 -1.00 -3.10 1.85
N ALA A 229 0.09 -3.49 2.48
CA ALA A 229 0.36 -3.09 3.84
C ALA A 229 0.97 -1.69 3.84
N THR A 230 0.16 -0.67 4.05
CA THR A 230 0.60 0.72 4.17
C THR A 230 0.85 1.12 5.63
N GLU A 231 0.21 2.17 6.13
CA GLU A 231 0.39 2.66 7.51
C GLU A 231 0.10 1.59 8.56
N CYS A 232 0.91 1.60 9.61
CA CYS A 232 0.95 0.56 10.64
C CYS A 232 1.36 -0.83 10.13
N GLY A 233 1.91 -0.92 8.92
CA GLY A 233 2.58 -2.07 8.35
C GLY A 233 1.75 -3.34 8.27
N ILE A 234 2.41 -4.49 8.42
CA ILE A 234 1.75 -5.80 8.32
C ILE A 234 0.67 -5.98 9.40
N TRP A 235 0.92 -5.52 10.62
CA TRP A 235 -0.07 -5.65 11.70
C TRP A 235 -1.31 -4.81 11.44
N GLY A 236 -1.14 -3.57 10.93
CA GLY A 236 -2.24 -2.72 10.50
C GLY A 236 -3.07 -3.37 9.40
N GLY A 237 -2.43 -3.75 8.29
CA GLY A 237 -3.10 -4.35 7.15
C GLY A 237 -3.83 -5.67 7.47
N LEU A 238 -3.23 -6.56 8.28
CA LEU A 238 -3.89 -7.80 8.72
C LEU A 238 -5.12 -7.53 9.59
N TYR A 239 -5.02 -6.54 10.48
CA TYR A 239 -6.16 -6.12 11.30
C TYR A 239 -7.29 -5.55 10.43
N GLU A 240 -6.96 -4.67 9.50
CA GLU A 240 -7.91 -4.01 8.59
C GLU A 240 -8.62 -5.03 7.69
N MET A 241 -7.88 -5.94 7.06
CA MET A 241 -8.45 -7.03 6.25
C MET A 241 -9.44 -7.88 7.04
N ALA A 242 -9.06 -8.29 8.27
CA ALA A 242 -9.90 -9.13 9.11
C ALA A 242 -11.19 -8.40 9.52
N ARG A 243 -11.09 -7.11 9.85
CA ARG A 243 -12.24 -6.26 10.21
C ARG A 243 -13.15 -6.01 9.01
N ALA A 244 -12.59 -5.68 7.84
CA ALA A 244 -13.36 -5.45 6.61
C ALA A 244 -14.18 -6.67 6.18
N GLY A 245 -13.64 -7.88 6.39
CA GLY A 245 -14.29 -9.14 6.03
C GLY A 245 -15.05 -9.82 7.17
N ASN A 246 -15.03 -9.28 8.39
CA ASN A 246 -15.64 -9.85 9.58
C ASN A 246 -15.22 -11.31 9.85
N TYR A 247 -13.92 -11.57 9.81
CA TYR A 247 -13.32 -12.86 10.14
C TYR A 247 -12.21 -12.71 11.20
N GLY A 248 -11.83 -13.82 11.82
CA GLY A 248 -10.64 -13.89 12.66
C GLY A 248 -9.44 -14.39 11.89
N ILE A 249 -8.25 -14.18 12.42
CA ILE A 249 -7.00 -14.73 11.89
C ILE A 249 -6.11 -15.29 12.98
N LYS A 250 -5.29 -16.27 12.60
CA LYS A 250 -4.15 -16.75 13.39
C LYS A 250 -2.92 -16.65 12.51
N VAL A 251 -1.93 -15.87 12.94
CA VAL A 251 -0.67 -15.66 12.24
C VAL A 251 0.49 -16.00 13.15
N GLU A 252 1.49 -16.68 12.59
CA GLU A 252 2.73 -17.01 13.27
C GLU A 252 3.83 -16.04 12.78
N PRO A 253 4.29 -15.10 13.62
CA PRO A 253 5.25 -14.07 13.26
C PRO A 253 6.54 -14.62 12.64
N GLU A 254 6.99 -15.77 13.13
CA GLU A 254 8.22 -16.44 12.74
C GLU A 254 8.18 -16.92 11.28
N LEU A 255 6.98 -17.08 10.70
CA LEU A 255 6.79 -17.47 9.30
C LEU A 255 6.83 -16.28 8.35
N ILE A 256 6.73 -15.05 8.85
CA ILE A 256 6.79 -13.85 8.00
C ILE A 256 8.24 -13.65 7.56
N PRO A 257 8.50 -13.61 6.23
CA PRO A 257 9.85 -13.40 5.76
C PRO A 257 10.32 -11.97 6.11
N VAL A 258 11.47 -11.86 6.76
CA VAL A 258 12.11 -10.57 7.03
C VAL A 258 13.42 -10.53 6.28
N GLN A 259 13.59 -9.55 5.39
CA GLN A 259 14.84 -9.39 4.64
C GLN A 259 15.97 -8.96 5.60
N PRO A 260 17.21 -9.50 5.46
CA PRO A 260 18.31 -9.18 6.36
C PRO A 260 18.60 -7.67 6.49
N VAL A 261 18.43 -6.91 5.41
CA VAL A 261 18.60 -5.45 5.42
C VAL A 261 17.53 -4.76 6.24
N ILE A 262 16.29 -5.25 6.21
CA ILE A 262 15.16 -4.72 7.02
C ILE A 262 15.44 -5.01 8.50
N GLN A 263 15.76 -6.28 8.83
CA GLN A 263 16.07 -6.68 10.19
C GLN A 263 17.19 -5.81 10.78
N ARG A 264 18.30 -5.67 10.04
CA ARG A 264 19.43 -4.86 10.48
C ARG A 264 19.08 -3.38 10.63
N THR A 265 18.24 -2.83 9.75
CA THR A 265 17.79 -1.44 9.85
C THR A 265 16.94 -1.25 11.11
N ALA A 266 16.02 -2.17 11.38
CA ALA A 266 15.16 -2.14 12.56
C ALA A 266 15.98 -2.18 13.86
N GLU A 267 17.03 -3.03 13.91
CA GLU A 267 17.97 -3.12 15.04
C GLU A 267 18.80 -1.84 15.23
N LEU A 268 19.33 -1.27 14.13
CA LEU A 268 20.19 -0.09 14.19
C LEU A 268 19.45 1.20 14.54
N PHE A 269 18.20 1.31 14.11
CA PHE A 269 17.38 2.49 14.32
C PHE A 269 16.27 2.29 15.36
N ASP A 270 16.24 1.14 16.05
CA ASP A 270 15.36 0.80 17.17
C ASP A 270 13.87 1.08 16.86
N PHE A 271 13.28 0.21 16.03
CA PHE A 271 11.85 0.24 15.74
C PHE A 271 11.29 -1.16 15.44
N ASP A 272 9.96 -1.34 15.64
CA ASP A 272 9.26 -2.55 15.24
C ASP A 272 8.94 -2.50 13.74
N PRO A 273 9.59 -3.33 12.90
CA PRO A 273 9.36 -3.31 11.46
C PRO A 273 7.95 -3.75 11.07
N PHE A 274 7.29 -4.55 11.90
CA PHE A 274 5.95 -5.06 11.59
C PHE A 274 4.84 -4.02 11.74
N CYS A 275 5.11 -2.93 12.48
CA CYS A 275 4.20 -1.80 12.65
C CYS A 275 4.53 -0.62 11.73
N ALA A 276 5.67 -0.66 11.03
CA ALA A 276 6.15 0.44 10.21
C ALA A 276 5.59 0.38 8.78
N ILE A 277 5.20 1.53 8.23
CA ILE A 277 4.63 1.68 6.88
C ILE A 277 5.39 0.84 5.85
N SER A 278 4.66 0.11 4.99
CA SER A 278 5.24 -0.96 4.18
C SER A 278 4.60 -1.08 2.78
N GLU A 279 4.32 0.04 2.11
CA GLU A 279 3.95 0.00 0.69
C GLU A 279 4.89 -0.95 -0.07
N GLY A 280 4.31 -1.81 -0.90
CA GLY A 280 5.04 -2.88 -1.60
C GLY A 280 4.89 -4.26 -0.97
N THR A 281 4.41 -4.37 0.26
CA THR A 281 4.09 -5.65 0.91
C THR A 281 2.66 -6.07 0.59
N LEU A 282 2.49 -7.15 -0.17
CA LEU A 282 1.16 -7.71 -0.42
C LEU A 282 0.75 -8.67 0.69
N LEU A 283 -0.43 -8.45 1.23
CA LEU A 283 -1.18 -9.40 2.07
C LEU A 283 -2.26 -10.05 1.22
N ALA A 284 -2.30 -11.37 1.16
CA ALA A 284 -3.32 -12.09 0.40
C ALA A 284 -3.95 -13.22 1.21
N VAL A 285 -5.28 -13.33 1.12
CA VAL A 285 -5.98 -14.52 1.62
C VAL A 285 -6.30 -15.43 0.44
N VAL A 286 -5.97 -16.70 0.56
CA VAL A 286 -6.03 -17.66 -0.54
C VAL A 286 -6.58 -19.01 -0.07
N ALA A 287 -7.35 -19.69 -0.93
CA ALA A 287 -7.84 -21.04 -0.66
C ALA A 287 -6.67 -22.01 -0.37
N PRO A 288 -6.79 -22.95 0.59
CA PRO A 288 -5.69 -23.80 1.03
C PRO A 288 -4.95 -24.50 -0.10
N ARG A 289 -5.70 -25.05 -1.06
CA ARG A 289 -5.16 -25.78 -2.23
C ARG A 289 -4.33 -24.91 -3.19
N SER A 290 -4.44 -23.58 -3.11
CA SER A 290 -3.75 -22.65 -4.00
C SER A 290 -2.59 -21.92 -3.31
N ALA A 291 -2.43 -22.07 -2.00
CA ALA A 291 -1.44 -21.31 -1.23
C ALA A 291 0.00 -21.63 -1.65
N ASP A 292 0.38 -22.91 -1.66
CA ASP A 292 1.73 -23.34 -2.05
C ASP A 292 2.03 -23.03 -3.52
N GLN A 293 1.02 -23.15 -4.39
CA GLN A 293 1.15 -22.81 -5.80
C GLN A 293 1.41 -21.32 -6.00
N LEU A 294 0.72 -20.47 -5.26
CA LEU A 294 0.91 -19.01 -5.28
C LEU A 294 2.31 -18.63 -4.78
N VAL A 295 2.72 -19.17 -3.63
CA VAL A 295 4.09 -18.94 -3.09
C VAL A 295 5.15 -19.42 -4.09
N GLY A 296 4.93 -20.59 -4.72
CA GLY A 296 5.80 -21.08 -5.77
C GLY A 296 5.87 -20.16 -7.01
N ALA A 297 4.76 -19.51 -7.36
CA ALA A 297 4.73 -18.53 -8.46
C ALA A 297 5.49 -17.26 -8.11
N PHE A 298 5.31 -16.72 -6.91
CA PHE A 298 6.10 -15.59 -6.40
C PHE A 298 7.59 -15.91 -6.40
N LYS A 299 7.98 -17.07 -5.88
CA LYS A 299 9.39 -17.51 -5.87
C LYS A 299 10.01 -17.55 -7.28
N ARG A 300 9.27 -18.05 -8.28
CA ARG A 300 9.75 -18.06 -9.68
C ARG A 300 9.93 -16.66 -10.26
N ALA A 301 9.17 -15.68 -9.77
CA ALA A 301 9.29 -14.28 -10.14
C ALA A 301 10.33 -13.51 -9.30
N GLY A 302 11.05 -14.19 -8.39
CA GLY A 302 12.01 -13.56 -7.50
C GLY A 302 11.39 -12.80 -6.31
N ILE A 303 10.09 -12.98 -6.06
CA ILE A 303 9.37 -12.32 -4.96
C ILE A 303 9.40 -13.26 -3.74
N ILE A 304 10.02 -12.79 -2.66
CA ILE A 304 10.04 -13.50 -1.38
C ILE A 304 8.62 -13.54 -0.83
N SER A 305 8.15 -14.72 -0.42
CA SER A 305 6.80 -14.86 0.13
C SER A 305 6.67 -16.12 0.99
N ALA A 306 5.71 -16.11 1.90
CA ALA A 306 5.40 -17.27 2.73
C ALA A 306 3.90 -17.35 3.06
N VAL A 307 3.43 -18.56 3.38
CA VAL A 307 2.18 -18.77 4.11
C VAL A 307 2.46 -18.54 5.58
N VAL A 308 1.80 -17.55 6.17
CA VAL A 308 2.11 -17.07 7.53
C VAL A 308 1.01 -17.37 8.55
N GLY A 309 -0.14 -17.87 8.08
CA GLY A 309 -1.26 -18.11 8.96
C GLY A 309 -2.53 -18.56 8.25
N GLU A 310 -3.62 -18.50 8.98
CA GLU A 310 -4.93 -18.92 8.48
C GLU A 310 -6.07 -18.02 8.96
N VAL A 311 -7.13 -18.02 8.17
CA VAL A 311 -8.41 -17.41 8.54
C VAL A 311 -9.19 -18.35 9.46
N VAL A 312 -9.74 -17.78 10.53
CA VAL A 312 -10.59 -18.50 11.49
C VAL A 312 -11.94 -17.80 11.63
N PRO A 313 -12.96 -18.44 12.23
CA PRO A 313 -14.21 -17.76 12.53
C PRO A 313 -14.01 -16.49 13.35
N ALA A 314 -14.79 -15.43 13.08
CA ALA A 314 -14.67 -14.11 13.74
C ALA A 314 -14.64 -14.18 15.28
N LYS A 315 -15.38 -15.11 15.89
CA LYS A 315 -15.40 -15.31 17.34
C LYS A 315 -14.05 -15.69 17.98
N GLN A 316 -13.09 -16.17 17.18
CA GLN A 316 -11.73 -16.49 17.64
C GLN A 316 -10.81 -15.27 17.67
N GLY A 317 -11.27 -14.13 17.11
CA GLY A 317 -10.54 -12.87 17.11
C GLY A 317 -9.34 -12.86 16.17
N ILE A 318 -8.58 -11.78 16.25
CA ILE A 318 -7.36 -11.53 15.48
C ILE A 318 -6.17 -11.84 16.39
N LYS A 319 -5.35 -12.83 16.05
CA LYS A 319 -4.25 -13.31 16.90
C LYS A 319 -2.94 -13.43 16.12
N ILE A 320 -1.87 -12.95 16.75
CA ILE A 320 -0.49 -13.04 16.26
C ILE A 320 0.34 -13.73 17.33
N GLY A 321 1.00 -14.84 16.99
CA GLY A 321 1.77 -15.63 17.97
C GLY A 321 0.92 -16.03 19.20
N GLY A 322 -0.36 -16.35 18.98
CA GLY A 322 -1.31 -16.67 20.05
C GLY A 322 -1.85 -15.48 20.85
N ARG A 323 -1.32 -14.27 20.69
CA ARG A 323 -1.78 -13.05 21.40
C ARG A 323 -2.80 -12.29 20.58
N VAL A 324 -3.75 -11.63 21.24
CA VAL A 324 -4.74 -10.77 20.57
C VAL A 324 -4.03 -9.55 19.99
N LEU A 325 -4.24 -9.31 18.71
CA LEU A 325 -3.77 -8.10 18.03
C LEU A 325 -4.81 -6.99 18.20
N ALA A 326 -4.39 -5.87 18.77
CA ALA A 326 -5.09 -4.58 18.62
C ALA A 326 -4.50 -3.84 17.42
N HIS A 327 -5.31 -2.98 16.78
CA HIS A 327 -4.77 -2.11 15.73
C HIS A 327 -3.64 -1.25 16.30
N PRO A 328 -2.46 -1.20 15.66
CA PRO A 328 -1.42 -0.28 16.08
C PRO A 328 -1.94 1.17 16.04
N LYS A 329 -1.59 1.96 17.05
CA LYS A 329 -2.09 3.34 17.15
C LYS A 329 -1.18 4.37 16.50
N VAL A 330 0.09 4.02 16.38
CA VAL A 330 1.16 4.91 15.90
C VAL A 330 2.05 4.12 14.96
N ASP A 331 2.34 4.70 13.81
CA ASP A 331 3.34 4.18 12.89
C ASP A 331 4.71 4.74 13.28
N PRO A 332 5.72 3.90 13.52
CA PRO A 332 7.04 4.32 13.95
C PRO A 332 7.79 5.15 12.89
N TYR A 333 7.39 5.10 11.62
CA TYR A 333 8.01 5.85 10.53
C TYR A 333 8.09 7.35 10.82
N TRP A 334 7.02 7.95 11.33
CA TRP A 334 6.97 9.39 11.57
C TRP A 334 7.97 9.84 12.62
N GLU A 335 8.06 9.09 13.73
CA GLU A 335 9.05 9.34 14.78
C GLU A 335 10.48 9.15 14.27
N LEU A 336 10.70 8.11 13.43
CA LEU A 336 12.00 7.85 12.81
C LEU A 336 12.46 9.02 11.93
N VAL A 337 11.58 9.53 11.07
CA VAL A 337 11.88 10.69 10.20
C VAL A 337 12.27 11.90 11.04
N GLU A 338 11.48 12.22 12.07
CA GLU A 338 11.80 13.36 12.96
C GLU A 338 13.13 13.19 13.70
N ARG A 339 13.40 11.98 14.22
CA ARG A 339 14.63 11.67 14.95
C ARG A 339 15.87 11.77 14.05
N LEU A 340 15.79 11.24 12.85
CA LEU A 340 16.90 11.27 11.89
C LEU A 340 17.14 12.68 11.35
N ALA A 341 16.09 13.48 11.14
CA ALA A 341 16.21 14.86 10.71
C ALA A 341 16.83 15.78 11.78
N LYS A 342 16.49 15.58 13.08
CA LYS A 342 17.05 16.38 14.19
C LYS A 342 18.51 16.04 14.50
N ALA A 343 18.97 14.86 14.14
CA ALA A 343 20.37 14.44 14.36
C ALA A 343 21.30 14.84 13.20
N SER A 344 20.83 15.68 12.28
CA SER A 344 21.57 16.16 11.08
C SER A 344 22.35 17.43 11.34
#